data_602d02c39084a221046d67566edb72b2
#
_entry.id   602d02c39084a221046d67566edb72b2
#
_cell.length_a   1.000
_cell.length_b   1.000
_cell.length_c   1.000
_cell.angle_alpha   90.00
_cell.angle_beta   90.00
_cell.angle_gamma   90.00
#
_symmetry.space_group_name_H-M   'P 1'
#
loop_
_entity.id
_entity.type
_entity.pdbx_description
1 polymer ?
#
loop_
_entity_poly.entity_id
_entity_poly.type
_entity_poly.pdbx_seq_one_letter_code
_entity_poly.pdbx_strand_id
1 'polypeptide(L)' 'MKKSDITCANCHAGYRRLELVSKKGTRGEFRCLLCDHVLEVLDGSTDVSIRLTVQPELNGATTRSPD' A
#
# COMPACT_ATOMS: atom_id res chain seq x y z
N MET A 1 -17.42 0.99 -1.19
CA MET A 1 -16.00 0.70 -1.01
C MET A 1 -15.26 0.96 -2.31
N LYS A 2 -14.17 1.67 -2.22
CA LYS A 2 -13.35 1.96 -3.39
C LYS A 2 -12.07 1.16 -3.34
N LYS A 3 -11.67 0.64 -4.49
CA LYS A 3 -10.42 -0.11 -4.62
C LYS A 3 -9.53 0.58 -5.63
N SER A 4 -8.26 0.61 -5.33
CA SER A 4 -7.29 1.14 -6.27
C SER A 4 -5.95 0.49 -6.02
N ASP A 5 -5.04 0.64 -6.97
CA ASP A 5 -3.70 0.10 -6.85
C ASP A 5 -2.73 1.26 -6.72
N ILE A 6 -1.75 1.07 -5.85
CA ILE A 6 -0.71 2.05 -5.62
C ILE A 6 0.62 1.38 -5.92
N THR A 7 1.49 2.08 -6.60
CA THR A 7 2.84 1.60 -6.85
C THR A 7 3.83 2.56 -6.22
N CYS A 8 4.74 2.02 -5.43
CA CYS A 8 5.78 2.84 -4.84
C CYS A 8 6.75 3.30 -5.92
N ALA A 9 6.91 4.60 -6.05
CA ALA A 9 7.79 5.14 -7.09
C ALA A 9 9.26 4.88 -6.77
N ASN A 10 9.58 4.57 -5.52
CA ASN A 10 10.95 4.38 -5.10
C ASN A 10 11.44 2.95 -5.30
N CYS A 11 10.64 1.96 -4.91
CA CYS A 11 11.06 0.56 -5.00
C CYS A 11 10.14 -0.28 -5.88
N HIS A 12 9.08 0.30 -6.42
CA HIS A 12 8.15 -0.36 -7.34
C HIS A 12 7.29 -1.44 -6.68
N ALA A 13 7.19 -1.44 -5.37
CA ALA A 13 6.28 -2.36 -4.70
C ALA A 13 4.85 -1.99 -5.04
N GLY A 14 4.00 -2.98 -5.25
CA GLY A 14 2.60 -2.76 -5.55
C GLY A 14 1.73 -2.98 -4.34
N TYR A 15 0.72 -2.14 -4.17
CA TYR A 15 -0.16 -2.19 -3.02
C TYR A 15 -1.60 -2.08 -3.49
N ARG A 16 -2.50 -2.68 -2.74
CA ARG A 16 -3.92 -2.53 -2.95
C ARG A 16 -4.49 -1.62 -1.87
N ARG A 17 -5.19 -0.58 -2.30
CA ARG A 17 -5.79 0.39 -1.41
C ARG A 17 -7.29 0.18 -1.39
N LEU A 18 -7.85 0.01 -0.20
CA LEU A 18 -9.29 -0.15 -0.01
C LEU A 18 -9.77 1.01 0.84
N GLU A 19 -10.80 1.69 0.37
CA GLU A 19 -11.34 2.84 1.07
C GLU A 19 -12.82 2.63 1.35
N LEU A 20 -13.20 2.72 2.62
CA LEU A 20 -14.59 2.64 3.05
C LEU A 20 -15.07 4.06 3.30
N VAL A 21 -15.76 4.63 2.33
CA VAL A 21 -16.16 6.04 2.41
C VAL A 21 -17.24 6.29 3.45
N SER A 22 -17.94 5.25 3.86
CA SER A 22 -19.01 5.39 4.86
C SER A 22 -18.51 5.26 6.28
N LYS A 23 -17.20 5.10 6.47
CA LYS A 23 -16.63 4.89 7.78
C LYS A 23 -15.42 5.79 7.97
N LYS A 24 -15.31 6.37 9.15
CA LYS A 24 -14.17 7.20 9.46
C LYS A 24 -12.97 6.35 9.80
N GLY A 25 -11.81 6.81 9.38
CA GLY A 25 -10.56 6.13 9.67
C GLY A 25 -9.73 6.87 10.69
N THR A 26 -8.43 6.66 10.60
CA THR A 26 -7.46 7.24 11.52
C THR A 26 -6.52 8.14 10.73
N ARG A 27 -6.14 9.24 11.33
CA ARG A 27 -5.16 10.12 10.70
C ARG A 27 -3.77 9.50 10.80
N GLY A 28 -2.97 9.75 9.79
CA GLY A 28 -1.62 9.23 9.78
C GLY A 28 -1.10 9.16 8.38
N GLU A 29 -0.11 8.33 8.17
CA GLU A 29 0.44 8.13 6.85
C GLU A 29 0.84 6.69 6.69
N PHE A 30 0.71 6.21 5.45
CA PHE A 30 1.14 4.87 5.11
C PHE A 30 2.46 4.94 4.40
N ARG A 31 3.43 4.20 4.91
CA ARG A 31 4.75 4.15 4.31
C ARG A 31 5.00 2.79 3.69
N CYS A 32 5.80 2.80 2.65
CA CYS A 32 6.18 1.56 2.00
C CYS A 32 6.85 0.63 2.99
N LEU A 33 6.44 -0.62 2.99
CA LEU A 33 6.99 -1.60 3.93
C LEU A 33 8.41 -2.01 3.58
N LEU A 34 8.85 -1.68 2.38
CA LEU A 34 10.16 -2.11 1.90
C LEU A 34 11.18 -0.98 1.93
N CYS A 35 10.80 0.24 1.61
CA CYS A 35 11.74 1.35 1.53
C CYS A 35 11.34 2.53 2.40
N ASP A 36 10.22 2.44 3.10
CA ASP A 36 9.75 3.46 4.04
C ASP A 36 9.39 4.78 3.38
N HIS A 37 9.11 4.76 2.09
CA HIS A 37 8.67 5.95 1.39
C HIS A 37 7.19 6.20 1.67
N VAL A 38 6.82 7.46 1.92
CA VAL A 38 5.43 7.78 2.20
C VAL A 38 4.60 7.61 0.93
N LEU A 39 3.62 6.73 0.97
CA LEU A 39 2.77 6.42 -0.16
C LEU A 39 1.43 7.13 -0.09
N GLU A 40 0.92 7.34 1.11
CA GLU A 40 -0.41 7.90 1.28
C GLU A 40 -0.46 8.68 2.58
N VAL A 41 -1.08 9.84 2.54
CA VAL A 41 -1.34 10.62 3.74
C VAL A 41 -2.82 10.47 4.06
N LEU A 42 -3.12 10.00 5.26
CA LEU A 42 -4.48 9.72 5.69
C LEU A 42 -4.96 10.83 6.59
N ASP A 43 -6.07 11.44 6.24
CA ASP A 43 -6.63 12.54 7.03
C ASP A 43 -7.71 12.09 8.00
N GLY A 44 -8.05 10.81 7.99
CA GLY A 44 -9.05 10.29 8.90
C GLY A 44 -10.48 10.45 8.45
N SER A 45 -10.70 11.00 7.28
CA SER A 45 -12.07 11.23 6.81
C SER A 45 -12.74 9.92 6.40
N THR A 46 -11.96 8.95 5.97
CA THR A 46 -12.48 7.64 5.59
C THR A 46 -11.56 6.56 6.13
N ASP A 47 -12.06 5.33 6.13
CA ASP A 47 -11.26 4.20 6.58
C ASP A 47 -10.51 3.61 5.39
N VAL A 48 -9.21 3.71 5.39
CA VAL A 48 -8.36 3.26 4.29
C VAL A 48 -7.47 2.14 4.78
N SER A 49 -7.46 1.05 4.03
CA SER A 49 -6.57 -0.08 4.30
C SER A 49 -5.69 -0.30 3.08
N ILE A 50 -4.41 -0.49 3.30
CA ILE A 50 -3.46 -0.69 2.22
C ILE A 50 -2.63 -1.91 2.56
N ARG A 51 -2.49 -2.80 1.58
CA ARG A 51 -1.72 -4.02 1.78
C ARG A 51 -0.81 -4.28 0.60
N LEU A 52 0.32 -4.88 0.88
CA LEU A 52 1.30 -5.22 -0.14
C LEU A 52 0.76 -6.37 -0.98
N THR A 53 0.72 -6.17 -2.29
CA THR A 53 0.25 -7.20 -3.21
C THR A 53 1.32 -7.64 -4.18
N VAL A 54 2.27 -6.76 -4.52
CA VAL A 54 3.33 -7.09 -5.45
C VAL A 54 4.65 -6.65 -4.86
N GLN A 55 5.53 -7.60 -4.60
CA GLN A 55 6.86 -7.28 -4.14
C GLN A 55 7.78 -7.09 -5.32
N PRO A 56 8.63 -6.08 -5.29
CA PRO A 56 9.61 -5.93 -6.35
C PRO A 56 10.60 -7.07 -6.30
N GLU A 57 11.05 -7.46 -7.43
CA GLU A 57 12.03 -8.53 -7.51
C GLU A 57 13.39 -7.95 -7.22
N LEU A 58 13.93 -8.30 -6.09
CA LEU A 58 15.23 -7.82 -5.67
C LEU A 58 16.24 -8.90 -5.98
N ASN A 59 17.29 -8.57 -6.63
CA ASN A 59 18.36 -9.49 -6.92
C ASN A 59 17.89 -10.82 -7.48
N GLY A 60 16.79 -10.84 -8.13
CA GLY A 60 16.32 -11.98 -8.87
C GLY A 60 16.05 -13.21 -8.07
N ALA A 61 15.94 -13.09 -6.90
CA ALA A 61 15.69 -14.23 -6.14
C ALA A 61 14.33 -14.64 -6.32
N THR A 62 13.93 -14.95 -6.53
CA THR A 62 12.94 -15.29 -6.58
C THR A 62 12.06 -15.67 -5.95
N THR A 63 11.56 -15.81 -5.81
CA THR A 63 10.90 -16.21 -5.31
C THR A 63 9.79 -16.32 -5.17
N ARG A 64 9.25 -16.62 -5.24
CA ARG A 64 8.27 -16.90 -5.16
C ARG A 64 7.42 -16.77 -4.48
N SER A 65 6.59 -16.66 -4.32
CA SER A 65 5.80 -16.49 -3.70
C SER A 65 5.00 -16.95 -3.32
N PRO A 66 4.54 -17.18 -3.02
CA PRO A 66 3.71 -17.80 -2.64
C PRO A 66 2.55 -17.56 -2.42
N ASP A 67 2.19 -17.38 -2.41
CA ASP A 67 1.10 -17.26 -2.17
C ASP A 67 0.57 -16.97 -2.17
#